data_ce0d0b32d55a97a22df7db3f26584597
#
_entry.id   ce0d0b32d55a97a22df7db3f26584597
#
_cell.length_a   1.000
_cell.length_b   1.000
_cell.length_c   1.000
_cell.angle_alpha   90.00
_cell.angle_beta   90.00
_cell.angle_gamma   90.00
#
_symmetry.space_group_name_H-M   'P 1'
#
loop_
_entity.id
_entity.type
_entity.pdbx_description
1 polymer ?
#
loop_
_entity_poly.entity_id
_entity_poly.type
_entity_poly.pdbx_seq_one_letter_code
_entity_poly.pdbx_strand_id
1 'polypeptide(L)'
;MKIIWYGHSCFEITGSEGTVIFDPYQEGSIPGLNKLHLKGNLVLCSHEHDDHNARDCVDVLPKEFKVEKIETYHDHHLGSRRGKNTIHILTYENMKVVHMGDIGCMIDDLSKIKNCGVLMIPIGGYYTIDTKEALEYINQIQPRIVIPMHYRSGDVGYDVLSTNEEFIKK
;
A
#
# COMPACT_ATOMS: atom_id res chain seq x y z
N MET A 1 15.91 1.35 9.42
CA MET A 1 14.72 0.85 8.69
C MET A 1 15.09 0.47 7.26
N LYS A 2 14.66 -0.69 6.78
CA LYS A 2 14.75 -1.15 5.39
C LYS A 2 13.33 -1.41 4.88
N ILE A 3 13.06 -1.04 3.64
CA ILE A 3 11.78 -1.31 2.95
C ILE A 3 12.08 -2.22 1.76
N ILE A 4 11.34 -3.32 1.64
CA ILE A 4 11.42 -4.25 0.52
C ILE A 4 10.04 -4.27 -0.14
N TRP A 5 10.00 -4.12 -1.47
CA TRP A 5 8.80 -4.27 -2.27
C TRP A 5 8.78 -5.64 -2.95
N TYR A 6 7.74 -6.42 -2.69
CA TYR A 6 7.53 -7.75 -3.27
C TYR A 6 6.66 -7.71 -4.54
N GLY A 7 6.24 -6.53 -4.95
CA GLY A 7 5.34 -6.29 -6.08
C GLY A 7 3.93 -5.88 -5.61
N HIS A 8 3.16 -5.34 -6.55
CA HIS A 8 1.81 -4.83 -6.33
C HIS A 8 1.75 -3.85 -5.15
N SER A 9 1.04 -4.19 -4.08
CA SER A 9 0.98 -3.41 -2.83
C SER A 9 1.69 -4.09 -1.65
N CYS A 10 2.44 -5.20 -1.91
CA CYS A 10 3.09 -5.95 -0.85
C CYS A 10 4.46 -5.37 -0.47
N PHE A 11 4.58 -4.94 0.79
CA PHE A 11 5.81 -4.39 1.35
C PHE A 11 6.21 -5.06 2.65
N GLU A 12 7.51 -5.17 2.86
CA GLU A 12 8.13 -5.49 4.14
C GLU A 12 8.86 -4.27 4.67
N ILE A 13 8.62 -3.94 5.94
CA ILE A 13 9.39 -2.94 6.68
C ILE A 13 10.10 -3.65 7.80
N THR A 14 11.43 -3.60 7.81
CA THR A 14 12.26 -4.29 8.80
C THR A 14 13.37 -3.40 9.34
N GLY A 15 13.78 -3.63 10.58
CA GLY A 15 14.82 -2.90 11.29
C GLY A 15 14.88 -3.25 12.78
N SER A 16 15.28 -2.31 13.61
CA SER A 16 15.49 -2.53 15.05
C SER A 16 14.21 -2.86 15.80
N GLU A 17 13.05 -2.43 15.33
CA GLU A 17 11.76 -2.65 15.97
C GLU A 17 11.10 -3.99 15.59
N GLY A 18 11.60 -4.68 14.57
CA GLY A 18 11.06 -5.94 14.05
C GLY A 18 10.66 -5.85 12.59
N THR A 19 9.69 -6.68 12.15
CA THR A 19 9.27 -6.76 10.76
C THR A 19 7.75 -6.63 10.64
N VAL A 20 7.30 -5.70 9.81
CA VAL A 20 5.88 -5.50 9.47
C VAL A 20 5.69 -5.77 7.99
N ILE A 21 4.69 -6.61 7.65
CA ILE A 21 4.31 -6.93 6.29
C ILE A 21 2.99 -6.21 5.96
N PHE A 22 2.94 -5.53 4.82
CA PHE A 22 1.74 -4.90 4.28
C PHE A 22 1.25 -5.66 3.06
N ASP A 23 -0.05 -5.86 2.99
CA ASP A 23 -0.80 -6.37 1.84
C ASP A 23 -0.14 -7.55 1.12
N PRO A 24 0.15 -8.68 1.81
CA PRO A 24 0.65 -9.87 1.15
C PRO A 24 -0.44 -10.45 0.23
N TYR A 25 -0.06 -10.87 -1.00
CA TYR A 25 -0.97 -11.39 -2.01
C TYR A 25 -0.97 -12.92 -2.06
N GLN A 26 -2.10 -13.50 -2.46
CA GLN A 26 -2.24 -14.95 -2.68
C GLN A 26 -1.51 -15.37 -3.95
N GLU A 27 -1.01 -16.60 -3.95
CA GLU A 27 -0.39 -17.21 -5.13
C GLU A 27 -1.36 -17.19 -6.31
N GLY A 28 -0.91 -16.65 -7.45
CA GLY A 28 -1.69 -16.56 -8.67
C GLY A 28 -2.74 -15.44 -8.74
N SER A 29 -2.92 -14.66 -7.67
CA SER A 29 -3.85 -13.51 -7.70
C SER A 29 -3.35 -12.38 -8.59
N ILE A 30 -2.05 -12.20 -8.72
CA ILE A 30 -1.45 -11.13 -9.53
C ILE A 30 -0.58 -11.75 -10.64
N PRO A 31 -0.87 -11.43 -11.92
CA PRO A 31 -0.07 -11.92 -13.04
C PRO A 31 1.42 -11.59 -12.89
N GLY A 32 2.28 -12.58 -13.13
CA GLY A 32 3.73 -12.42 -13.15
C GLY A 32 4.42 -12.37 -11.77
N LEU A 33 3.68 -12.41 -10.67
CA LEU A 33 4.27 -12.50 -9.32
C LEU A 33 4.38 -13.94 -8.84
N ASN A 34 5.47 -14.21 -8.12
CA ASN A 34 5.73 -15.51 -7.52
C ASN A 34 5.03 -15.65 -6.17
N LYS A 35 4.84 -16.91 -5.73
CA LYS A 35 4.36 -17.24 -4.39
C LYS A 35 5.20 -16.57 -3.31
N LEU A 36 4.53 -16.00 -2.31
CA LEU A 36 5.17 -15.46 -1.12
C LEU A 36 5.37 -16.54 -0.04
N HIS A 37 6.47 -16.44 0.67
CA HIS A 37 6.70 -17.12 1.95
C HIS A 37 7.57 -16.19 2.80
N LEU A 38 6.92 -15.46 3.71
CA LEU A 38 7.52 -14.37 4.46
C LEU A 38 7.57 -14.69 5.95
N LYS A 39 8.37 -13.92 6.68
CA LYS A 39 8.42 -13.95 8.14
C LYS A 39 8.27 -12.53 8.67
N GLY A 40 7.46 -12.35 9.70
CA GLY A 40 7.22 -11.04 10.25
C GLY A 40 6.72 -11.07 11.68
N ASN A 41 6.52 -9.88 12.21
CA ASN A 41 5.97 -9.70 13.56
C ASN A 41 4.55 -9.17 13.53
N LEU A 42 4.16 -8.51 12.44
CA LEU A 42 2.81 -7.98 12.21
C LEU A 42 2.48 -8.04 10.73
N VAL A 43 1.24 -8.39 10.40
CA VAL A 43 0.69 -8.32 9.05
C VAL A 43 -0.47 -7.33 9.04
N LEU A 44 -0.41 -6.36 8.14
CA LEU A 44 -1.44 -5.33 7.95
C LEU A 44 -2.01 -5.46 6.54
N CYS A 45 -3.30 -5.76 6.46
CA CYS A 45 -4.03 -5.84 5.19
C CYS A 45 -4.97 -4.65 5.08
N SER A 46 -4.93 -3.94 3.96
CA SER A 46 -5.77 -2.77 3.71
C SER A 46 -7.24 -3.15 3.49
N HIS A 47 -7.49 -4.33 2.90
CA HIS A 47 -8.82 -4.89 2.66
C HIS A 47 -8.72 -6.40 2.36
N GLU A 48 -9.86 -7.06 2.07
CA GLU A 48 -9.97 -8.51 2.02
C GLU A 48 -10.04 -9.09 0.59
N HIS A 49 -9.40 -8.46 -0.40
CA HIS A 49 -9.21 -9.06 -1.71
C HIS A 49 -7.98 -9.98 -1.75
N ASP A 50 -7.98 -10.98 -2.61
CA ASP A 50 -6.95 -12.03 -2.68
C ASP A 50 -5.55 -11.50 -3.00
N ASP A 51 -5.47 -10.35 -3.62
CA ASP A 51 -4.23 -9.64 -3.94
C ASP A 51 -3.67 -8.79 -2.78
N HIS A 52 -4.35 -8.82 -1.58
CA HIS A 52 -3.94 -8.03 -0.40
C HIS A 52 -4.04 -8.77 0.95
N ASN A 53 -4.63 -9.98 1.01
CA ASN A 53 -5.04 -10.58 2.27
C ASN A 53 -4.38 -11.92 2.63
N ALA A 54 -3.31 -12.32 1.93
CA ALA A 54 -2.65 -13.62 2.14
C ALA A 54 -1.85 -13.70 3.45
N ARG A 55 -2.51 -13.51 4.59
CA ARG A 55 -1.89 -13.58 5.92
C ARG A 55 -1.21 -14.92 6.22
N ASP A 56 -1.71 -15.99 5.62
CA ASP A 56 -1.22 -17.35 5.76
C ASP A 56 0.13 -17.60 5.06
N CYS A 57 0.55 -16.71 4.16
CA CYS A 57 1.90 -16.78 3.56
C CYS A 57 2.99 -16.18 4.46
N VAL A 58 2.62 -15.66 5.65
CA VAL A 58 3.56 -15.04 6.60
C VAL A 58 3.62 -15.83 7.90
N ASP A 59 4.79 -16.36 8.22
CA ASP A 59 5.11 -16.92 9.53
C ASP A 59 5.21 -15.79 10.55
N VAL A 60 4.20 -15.61 11.40
CA VAL A 60 4.12 -14.50 12.33
C VAL A 60 4.66 -14.87 13.72
N LEU A 61 5.68 -14.14 14.18
CA LEU A 61 6.09 -14.09 15.57
C LEU A 61 5.61 -12.77 16.17
N PRO A 62 4.46 -12.72 16.86
CA PRO A 62 3.76 -11.48 17.18
C PRO A 62 4.59 -10.51 18.03
N LYS A 63 4.54 -9.22 17.65
CA LYS A 63 5.09 -8.10 18.41
C LYS A 63 4.16 -6.89 18.25
N GLU A 64 4.09 -6.04 19.28
CA GLU A 64 3.31 -4.82 19.24
C GLU A 64 4.02 -3.71 18.46
N PHE A 65 3.24 -2.97 17.67
CA PHE A 65 3.68 -1.78 16.94
C PHE A 65 2.66 -0.66 17.13
N LYS A 66 3.11 0.57 17.03
CA LYS A 66 2.21 1.72 17.00
C LYS A 66 1.65 1.90 15.60
N VAL A 67 0.39 1.49 15.41
CA VAL A 67 -0.34 1.58 14.14
C VAL A 67 -1.62 2.38 14.35
N GLU A 68 -1.82 3.42 13.53
CA GLU A 68 -3.09 4.11 13.38
C GLU A 68 -3.74 3.73 12.04
N LYS A 69 -5.06 3.90 11.95
CA LYS A 69 -5.84 3.56 10.76
C LYS A 69 -6.73 4.73 10.35
N ILE A 70 -6.95 4.83 9.03
CA ILE A 70 -8.00 5.68 8.45
C ILE A 70 -8.84 4.80 7.55
N GLU A 71 -10.12 4.65 7.86
CA GLU A 71 -11.07 3.93 7.04
C GLU A 71 -11.43 4.77 5.82
N THR A 72 -11.34 4.18 4.63
CA THR A 72 -11.62 4.81 3.34
C THR A 72 -12.36 3.85 2.42
N TYR A 73 -12.43 4.17 1.15
CA TYR A 73 -13.11 3.36 0.15
C TYR A 73 -12.19 3.01 -1.01
N HIS A 74 -12.43 1.81 -1.57
CA HIS A 74 -11.71 1.28 -2.73
C HIS A 74 -12.32 1.73 -4.08
N ASP A 75 -13.18 2.74 -4.05
CA ASP A 75 -13.79 3.35 -5.23
C ASP A 75 -14.35 4.74 -4.93
N HIS A 76 -14.63 5.52 -6.00
CA HIS A 76 -15.26 6.85 -5.92
C HIS A 76 -16.76 6.82 -5.58
N HIS A 77 -17.33 5.65 -5.28
CA HIS A 77 -18.75 5.46 -5.00
C HIS A 77 -19.00 5.03 -3.54
N LEU A 78 -18.16 5.52 -2.61
CA LEU A 78 -18.26 5.20 -1.17
C LEU A 78 -18.23 3.68 -0.89
N GLY A 79 -17.40 2.96 -1.63
CA GLY A 79 -17.21 1.52 -1.45
C GLY A 79 -18.34 0.63 -2.00
N SER A 80 -19.32 1.19 -2.72
CA SER A 80 -20.45 0.39 -3.23
C SER A 80 -20.07 -0.59 -4.34
N ARG A 81 -18.91 -0.43 -4.98
CA ARG A 81 -18.43 -1.29 -6.05
C ARG A 81 -17.34 -2.26 -5.60
N ARG A 82 -16.36 -1.80 -4.80
CA ARG A 82 -15.16 -2.55 -4.41
C ARG A 82 -14.97 -2.65 -2.90
N GLY A 83 -15.85 -2.03 -2.11
CA GLY A 83 -15.82 -2.11 -0.67
C GLY A 83 -14.96 -1.05 0.00
N LYS A 84 -14.58 -1.36 1.23
CA LYS A 84 -13.76 -0.50 2.08
C LYS A 84 -12.28 -0.68 1.78
N ASN A 85 -11.50 0.32 2.12
CA ASN A 85 -10.05 0.30 2.16
C ASN A 85 -9.58 0.92 3.49
N THR A 86 -8.47 0.46 4.01
CA THR A 86 -7.85 0.98 5.23
C THR A 86 -6.46 1.55 4.90
N ILE A 87 -6.24 2.82 5.18
CA ILE A 87 -4.90 3.40 5.21
C ILE A 87 -4.26 3.03 6.54
N HIS A 88 -3.08 2.43 6.50
CA HIS A 88 -2.29 2.12 7.69
C HIS A 88 -1.19 3.17 7.90
N ILE A 89 -1.07 3.66 9.13
CA ILE A 89 -0.05 4.62 9.54
C ILE A 89 0.81 3.94 10.60
N LEU A 90 1.97 3.45 10.20
CA LEU A 90 2.93 2.80 11.08
C LEU A 90 3.93 3.84 11.60
N THR A 91 4.08 3.96 12.92
CA THR A 91 5.24 4.66 13.50
C THR A 91 6.37 3.65 13.65
N TYR A 92 7.47 3.85 12.93
CA TYR A 92 8.62 2.94 12.91
C TYR A 92 9.93 3.72 12.99
N GLU A 93 10.75 3.41 13.99
CA GLU A 93 12.03 4.13 14.28
C GLU A 93 11.83 5.67 14.29
N ASN A 94 10.79 6.14 14.97
CA ASN A 94 10.36 7.54 15.04
C ASN A 94 9.96 8.17 13.68
N MET A 95 9.75 7.37 12.67
CA MET A 95 9.29 7.81 11.36
C MET A 95 7.85 7.35 11.11
N LYS A 96 7.02 8.22 10.55
CA LYS A 96 5.68 7.88 10.10
C LYS A 96 5.76 7.27 8.70
N VAL A 97 5.35 6.03 8.57
CA VAL A 97 5.25 5.29 7.31
C VAL A 97 3.78 5.05 7.00
N VAL A 98 3.33 5.49 5.84
CA VAL A 98 1.93 5.43 5.44
C VAL A 98 1.78 4.49 4.25
N HIS A 99 0.90 3.51 4.38
CA HIS A 99 0.47 2.63 3.30
C HIS A 99 -0.98 2.94 2.96
N MET A 100 -1.22 3.45 1.75
CA MET A 100 -2.54 3.93 1.33
C MET A 100 -3.51 2.79 0.96
N GLY A 101 -3.00 1.54 0.86
CA GLY A 101 -3.81 0.42 0.33
C GLY A 101 -4.32 0.72 -1.07
N ASP A 102 -5.47 0.18 -1.39
CA ASP A 102 -6.15 0.42 -2.67
C ASP A 102 -7.14 1.57 -2.57
N ILE A 103 -6.65 2.72 -2.09
CA ILE A 103 -7.50 3.91 -2.04
C ILE A 103 -8.04 4.25 -3.44
N GLY A 104 -9.36 4.42 -3.52
CA GLY A 104 -10.08 4.70 -4.76
C GLY A 104 -10.84 6.03 -4.75
N CYS A 105 -10.57 6.91 -3.80
CA CYS A 105 -11.24 8.22 -3.68
C CYS A 105 -10.33 9.23 -3.00
N MET A 106 -10.64 10.52 -3.17
CA MET A 106 -10.03 11.58 -2.37
C MET A 106 -10.66 11.63 -0.97
N ILE A 107 -9.87 11.93 0.06
CA ILE A 107 -10.33 12.14 1.43
C ILE A 107 -10.04 13.58 1.88
N ASP A 108 -10.93 14.15 2.67
CA ASP A 108 -10.85 15.57 3.05
C ASP A 108 -9.83 15.82 4.18
N ASP A 109 -9.72 14.89 5.15
CA ASP A 109 -8.82 15.06 6.29
C ASP A 109 -7.52 14.25 6.14
N LEU A 110 -6.45 14.95 5.79
CA LEU A 110 -5.10 14.41 5.65
C LEU A 110 -4.20 14.69 6.88
N SER A 111 -4.74 15.27 7.94
CA SER A 111 -3.96 15.75 9.10
C SER A 111 -3.06 14.67 9.72
N LYS A 112 -3.54 13.42 9.79
CA LYS A 112 -2.80 12.30 10.37
C LYS A 112 -1.60 11.85 9.53
N ILE A 113 -1.67 12.04 8.20
CA ILE A 113 -0.65 11.55 7.26
C ILE A 113 0.24 12.66 6.69
N LYS A 114 -0.09 13.92 6.99
CA LYS A 114 0.69 15.08 6.54
C LYS A 114 2.13 15.02 7.03
N ASN A 115 3.07 15.42 6.16
CA ASN A 115 4.51 15.42 6.41
C ASN A 115 5.05 14.05 6.86
N CYS A 116 4.47 12.93 6.39
CA CYS A 116 4.98 11.60 6.71
C CYS A 116 6.38 11.37 6.13
N GLY A 117 7.11 10.43 6.73
CA GLY A 117 8.46 10.07 6.29
C GLY A 117 8.44 9.30 4.98
N VAL A 118 7.51 8.33 4.87
CA VAL A 118 7.33 7.50 3.69
C VAL A 118 5.84 7.40 3.36
N LEU A 119 5.50 7.58 2.10
CA LEU A 119 4.16 7.38 1.55
C LEU A 119 4.21 6.30 0.46
N MET A 120 3.55 5.17 0.68
CA MET A 120 3.30 4.13 -0.31
C MET A 120 1.91 4.37 -0.89
N ILE A 121 1.81 4.68 -2.19
CA ILE A 121 0.60 5.19 -2.83
C ILE A 121 0.34 4.50 -4.18
N PRO A 122 -0.91 4.01 -4.43
CA PRO A 122 -1.24 3.42 -5.72
C PRO A 122 -1.28 4.48 -6.81
N ILE A 123 -0.87 4.09 -8.03
CA ILE A 123 -0.84 4.99 -9.20
C ILE A 123 -1.44 4.36 -10.46
N GLY A 124 -1.85 3.09 -10.38
CA GLY A 124 -2.25 2.29 -11.54
C GLY A 124 -3.62 2.64 -12.14
N GLY A 125 -4.45 3.37 -11.43
CA GLY A 125 -5.81 3.68 -11.86
C GLY A 125 -6.69 2.43 -11.93
N TYR A 126 -7.78 2.47 -12.69
CA TYR A 126 -8.80 1.44 -12.90
C TYR A 126 -9.44 0.89 -11.61
N TYR A 127 -8.65 0.30 -10.73
CA TYR A 127 -9.10 -0.21 -9.42
C TYR A 127 -8.92 0.82 -8.31
N THR A 128 -7.91 1.66 -8.40
CA THR A 128 -7.48 2.64 -7.39
C THR A 128 -7.50 4.05 -7.97
N ILE A 129 -7.02 5.02 -7.20
CA ILE A 129 -6.68 6.34 -7.75
C ILE A 129 -5.65 6.20 -8.87
N ASP A 130 -5.66 7.14 -9.81
CA ASP A 130 -4.71 7.23 -10.90
C ASP A 130 -3.48 8.09 -10.55
N THR A 131 -2.56 8.22 -11.50
CA THR A 131 -1.35 9.06 -11.35
C THR A 131 -1.67 10.50 -11.00
N LYS A 132 -2.71 11.09 -11.60
CA LYS A 132 -3.07 12.49 -11.36
C LYS A 132 -3.57 12.70 -9.92
N GLU A 133 -4.48 11.86 -9.47
CA GLU A 133 -5.01 11.88 -8.11
C GLU A 133 -3.90 11.59 -7.08
N ALA A 134 -2.99 10.67 -7.39
CA ALA A 134 -1.83 10.38 -6.54
C ALA A 134 -0.92 11.62 -6.38
N LEU A 135 -0.68 12.38 -7.45
CA LEU A 135 0.07 13.63 -7.39
C LEU A 135 -0.66 14.71 -6.58
N GLU A 136 -1.99 14.77 -6.64
CA GLU A 136 -2.78 15.67 -5.79
C GLU A 136 -2.60 15.32 -4.30
N TYR A 137 -2.63 14.02 -3.94
CA TYR A 137 -2.32 13.55 -2.59
C TYR A 137 -0.90 13.94 -2.16
N ILE A 138 0.11 13.67 -2.98
CA ILE A 138 1.51 13.98 -2.68
C ILE A 138 1.70 15.48 -2.42
N ASN A 139 1.07 16.33 -3.23
CA ASN A 139 1.13 17.79 -3.07
C ASN A 139 0.48 18.27 -1.77
N GLN A 140 -0.55 17.61 -1.29
CA GLN A 140 -1.24 17.97 -0.05
C GLN A 140 -0.57 17.37 1.19
N ILE A 141 -0.07 16.13 1.10
CA ILE A 141 0.57 15.40 2.20
C ILE A 141 1.98 15.90 2.46
N GLN A 142 2.74 16.25 1.40
CA GLN A 142 4.15 16.66 1.48
C GLN A 142 5.03 15.60 2.14
N PRO A 143 5.04 14.34 1.68
CA PRO A 143 5.87 13.28 2.25
C PRO A 143 7.35 13.52 1.92
N ARG A 144 8.26 12.93 2.72
CA ARG A 144 9.70 13.02 2.44
C ARG A 144 10.14 12.04 1.36
N ILE A 145 9.50 10.87 1.30
CA ILE A 145 9.76 9.80 0.33
C ILE A 145 8.41 9.31 -0.17
N VAL A 146 8.29 9.14 -1.49
CA VAL A 146 7.13 8.53 -2.14
C VAL A 146 7.56 7.22 -2.80
N ILE A 147 6.80 6.17 -2.57
CA ILE A 147 6.97 4.87 -3.23
C ILE A 147 5.66 4.57 -3.97
N PRO A 148 5.66 4.65 -5.31
CA PRO A 148 4.49 4.27 -6.10
C PRO A 148 4.28 2.76 -6.06
N MET A 149 3.02 2.33 -6.04
CA MET A 149 2.63 0.94 -5.99
C MET A 149 1.38 0.68 -6.83
N HIS A 150 0.93 -0.58 -6.90
CA HIS A 150 -0.29 -1.01 -7.59
C HIS A 150 -0.35 -0.52 -9.04
N TYR A 151 0.73 -0.72 -9.79
CA TYR A 151 0.84 -0.40 -11.22
C TYR A 151 1.42 -1.60 -12.00
N ARG A 152 1.24 -1.59 -13.31
CA ARG A 152 1.82 -2.62 -14.19
C ARG A 152 3.27 -2.30 -14.54
N SER A 153 4.13 -3.31 -14.47
CA SER A 153 5.54 -3.22 -14.87
C SER A 153 5.93 -4.38 -15.80
N GLY A 154 6.07 -4.09 -17.08
CA GLY A 154 6.25 -5.12 -18.10
C GLY A 154 5.08 -6.10 -18.12
N ASP A 155 5.38 -7.39 -17.92
CA ASP A 155 4.39 -8.47 -17.86
C ASP A 155 3.86 -8.74 -16.43
N VAL A 156 4.25 -7.93 -15.45
CA VAL A 156 3.83 -8.05 -14.06
C VAL A 156 2.70 -7.09 -13.74
N GLY A 157 1.65 -7.60 -13.09
CA GLY A 157 0.45 -6.84 -12.73
C GLY A 157 -0.70 -7.05 -13.70
N TYR A 158 -1.86 -6.49 -13.39
CA TYR A 158 -3.04 -6.58 -14.24
C TYR A 158 -2.90 -5.71 -15.49
N ASP A 159 -3.30 -6.21 -16.65
CA ASP A 159 -3.20 -5.51 -17.96
C ASP A 159 -3.95 -4.18 -18.02
N VAL A 160 -4.99 -4.04 -17.18
CA VAL A 160 -5.83 -2.82 -17.13
C VAL A 160 -5.17 -1.67 -16.35
N LEU A 161 -4.07 -1.95 -15.62
CA LEU A 161 -3.38 -0.93 -14.85
C LEU A 161 -2.43 -0.12 -15.73
N SER A 162 -2.31 1.17 -15.44
CA SER A 162 -1.29 2.03 -16.01
C SER A 162 0.11 1.62 -15.55
N THR A 163 1.13 1.96 -16.33
CA THR A 163 2.53 1.84 -15.92
C THR A 163 2.96 3.04 -15.08
N ASN A 164 4.18 2.99 -14.53
CA ASN A 164 4.74 4.11 -13.77
C ASN A 164 5.35 5.22 -14.64
N GLU A 165 5.33 5.10 -15.97
CA GLU A 165 6.01 6.04 -16.88
C GLU A 165 5.48 7.47 -16.77
N GLU A 166 4.17 7.65 -16.62
CA GLU A 166 3.58 8.97 -16.45
C GLU A 166 3.97 9.59 -15.10
N PHE A 167 4.00 8.77 -14.06
CA PHE A 167 4.32 9.19 -12.71
C PHE A 167 5.77 9.69 -12.59
N ILE A 168 6.75 8.97 -13.16
CA ILE A 168 8.17 9.34 -13.05
C ILE A 168 8.58 10.54 -13.92
N LYS A 169 7.71 11.00 -14.82
CA LYS A 169 7.93 12.20 -15.64
C LYS A 169 7.51 13.50 -14.93
N LYS A 170 6.90 13.40 -13.77
CA LYS A 170 6.36 14.53 -12.99
C LYS A 170 7.25 14.88 -11.80
#